data_f8e3715e86b476740f2d6a41c9c377a5
#
_entry.id   f8e3715e86b476740f2d6a41c9c377a5
#
_cell.length_a   1.000
_cell.length_b   1.000
_cell.length_c   1.000
_cell.angle_alpha   90.00
_cell.angle_beta   90.00
_cell.angle_gamma   90.00
#
_symmetry.space_group_name_H-M   'P 1'
#
loop_
_entity.id
_entity.type
_entity.pdbx_description
1 polymer ?
#
loop_
_entity_poly.entity_id
_entity_poly.type
_entity_poly.pdbx_seq_one_letter_code
_entity_poly.pdbx_strand_id
1 'polypeptide(L)'
;GSKTLLWAMPSMVDGLAVTASYNASSAGEEGTVGYALTYTGVEGLSVSYGFGEKGSTTAGTGGIEVTTMKASFAFGPITAAMSINDYDKSGASNEEQSSYKISYSVSDDLSVSYGSETHETAGQDTDEEFDQISVSYTTGGLTASVSQTNADNVTTATLTEQSKWNVGLSFAF
;
A
#
# COMPACT_ATOMS: atom_id res chain seq x y z
N GLY A 1 2.01 21.06 -18.50
CA GLY A 1 2.95 20.63 -17.46
C GLY A 1 2.28 20.67 -16.11
N SER A 2 2.36 19.60 -15.32
CA SER A 2 1.84 19.56 -13.94
C SER A 2 2.64 20.54 -13.07
N LYS A 3 1.93 21.39 -12.33
CA LYS A 3 2.51 22.36 -11.40
C LYS A 3 2.35 21.78 -9.99
N THR A 4 3.37 21.09 -9.50
CA THR A 4 3.37 20.49 -8.16
C THR A 4 4.28 21.30 -7.24
N LEU A 5 3.77 21.69 -6.08
CA LEU A 5 4.53 22.21 -4.96
C LEU A 5 4.67 21.09 -3.92
N LEU A 6 5.88 20.78 -3.54
CA LEU A 6 6.19 19.86 -2.44
C LEU A 6 6.94 20.62 -1.35
N TRP A 7 6.45 20.51 -0.12
CA TRP A 7 7.11 21.03 1.07
C TRP A 7 7.46 19.86 1.99
N ALA A 8 8.68 19.87 2.52
CA ALA A 8 9.13 18.96 3.55
C ALA A 8 9.55 19.76 4.79
N MET A 9 9.06 19.35 5.95
CA MET A 9 9.43 19.96 7.21
C MET A 9 10.92 19.71 7.50
N PRO A 10 11.70 20.73 7.92
CA PRO A 10 13.04 20.50 8.45
C PRO A 10 13.01 19.54 9.64
N SER A 11 14.04 18.70 9.79
CA SER A 11 14.15 17.76 10.91
C SER A 11 14.21 18.49 12.24
N MET A 12 13.11 18.53 12.96
CA MET A 12 12.98 19.15 14.29
C MET A 12 12.86 18.11 15.40
N VAL A 13 12.38 16.91 15.05
CA VAL A 13 12.25 15.74 15.93
C VAL A 13 12.92 14.58 15.22
N ASP A 14 13.79 13.89 15.94
CA ASP A 14 14.50 12.74 15.39
C ASP A 14 13.52 11.62 14.99
N GLY A 15 13.71 11.09 13.80
CA GLY A 15 12.83 10.07 13.24
C GLY A 15 11.46 10.55 12.74
N LEU A 16 11.12 11.86 12.89
CA LEU A 16 9.85 12.40 12.40
C LEU A 16 10.04 13.15 11.07
N ALA A 17 9.31 12.72 10.04
CA ALA A 17 9.21 13.44 8.78
C ALA A 17 7.76 13.85 8.51
N VAL A 18 7.56 15.10 8.09
CA VAL A 18 6.26 15.64 7.67
C VAL A 18 6.43 16.25 6.29
N THR A 19 5.52 15.92 5.40
CA THR A 19 5.48 16.49 4.05
C THR A 19 4.08 16.97 3.70
N ALA A 20 4.01 18.02 2.89
CA ALA A 20 2.77 18.50 2.29
C ALA A 20 2.99 18.70 0.79
N SER A 21 1.98 18.41 0.01
CA SER A 21 2.00 18.60 -1.43
C SER A 21 0.74 19.29 -1.92
N TYR A 22 0.90 20.08 -2.96
CA TYR A 22 -0.19 20.69 -3.69
C TYR A 22 0.07 20.56 -5.19
N ASN A 23 -0.88 20.04 -5.90
CA ASN A 23 -0.85 19.97 -7.36
C ASN A 23 -1.97 20.85 -7.93
N ALA A 24 -1.59 21.93 -8.58
CA ALA A 24 -2.56 22.81 -9.23
C ALA A 24 -3.20 22.10 -10.41
N SER A 25 -4.52 22.14 -10.49
CA SER A 25 -5.27 21.56 -11.60
C SER A 25 -5.17 22.40 -12.86
N SER A 26 -5.64 21.83 -13.97
CA SER A 26 -5.95 22.54 -15.20
C SER A 26 -7.24 23.34 -15.07
N ALA A 27 -7.50 24.28 -15.97
CA ALA A 27 -8.69 25.15 -15.92
C ALA A 27 -10.00 24.32 -15.84
N GLY A 28 -10.76 24.53 -14.76
CA GLY A 28 -12.05 23.87 -14.54
C GLY A 28 -12.01 22.65 -13.61
N GLU A 29 -10.85 22.26 -13.10
CA GLU A 29 -10.68 21.17 -12.14
C GLU A 29 -10.19 21.72 -10.79
N GLU A 30 -10.50 21.07 -9.71
CA GLU A 30 -9.94 21.40 -8.37
C GLU A 30 -8.54 20.78 -8.22
N GLY A 31 -7.66 21.46 -7.49
CA GLY A 31 -6.31 20.97 -7.20
C GLY A 31 -6.31 19.74 -6.29
N THR A 32 -5.19 19.06 -6.24
CA THR A 32 -4.96 17.93 -5.32
C THR A 32 -4.08 18.39 -4.16
N VAL A 33 -4.47 18.06 -2.94
CA VAL A 33 -3.72 18.33 -1.71
C VAL A 33 -3.31 17.01 -1.09
N GLY A 34 -2.10 16.94 -0.51
CA GLY A 34 -1.65 15.77 0.20
C GLY A 34 -0.80 16.13 1.41
N TYR A 35 -0.92 15.36 2.47
CA TYR A 35 -0.12 15.45 3.68
C TYR A 35 0.37 14.05 4.05
N ALA A 36 1.60 13.95 4.53
CA ALA A 36 2.12 12.70 5.07
C ALA A 36 2.99 12.96 6.29
N LEU A 37 2.87 12.06 7.25
CA LEU A 37 3.67 12.00 8.47
C LEU A 37 4.27 10.61 8.55
N THR A 38 5.58 10.54 8.79
CA THR A 38 6.30 9.27 8.98
C THR A 38 7.15 9.37 10.23
N TYR A 39 7.11 8.34 11.07
CA TYR A 39 7.92 8.23 12.27
C TYR A 39 8.75 6.95 12.25
N THR A 40 10.06 7.12 12.42
CA THR A 40 11.07 6.04 12.46
C THR A 40 12.04 6.19 13.65
N GLY A 41 11.64 6.92 14.68
CA GLY A 41 12.51 7.22 15.84
C GLY A 41 12.73 6.03 16.80
N VAL A 42 12.09 4.89 16.56
CA VAL A 42 12.33 3.62 17.27
C VAL A 42 12.94 2.63 16.30
N GLU A 43 14.03 1.97 16.72
CA GLU A 43 14.72 0.99 15.90
C GLU A 43 13.77 -0.13 15.46
N GLY A 44 13.80 -0.43 14.17
CA GLY A 44 12.94 -1.44 13.55
C GLY A 44 11.50 -0.99 13.31
N LEU A 45 11.02 0.12 13.92
CA LEU A 45 9.66 0.62 13.77
C LEU A 45 9.57 1.70 12.71
N SER A 46 8.61 1.57 11.80
CA SER A 46 8.17 2.64 10.92
C SER A 46 6.65 2.76 10.98
N VAL A 47 6.14 3.96 11.22
CA VAL A 47 4.70 4.26 11.18
C VAL A 47 4.50 5.45 10.26
N SER A 48 3.53 5.36 9.37
CA SER A 48 3.20 6.44 8.45
C SER A 48 1.69 6.66 8.42
N TYR A 49 1.32 7.92 8.31
CA TYR A 49 -0.04 8.37 8.04
C TYR A 49 -0.01 9.33 6.87
N GLY A 50 -0.89 9.11 5.91
CA GLY A 50 -1.05 9.97 4.74
C GLY A 50 -2.52 10.34 4.54
N PHE A 51 -2.73 11.56 4.10
CA PHE A 51 -4.03 12.05 3.66
C PHE A 51 -3.85 12.74 2.31
N GLY A 52 -4.76 12.46 1.39
CA GLY A 52 -4.81 13.10 0.09
C GLY A 52 -6.24 13.40 -0.32
N GLU A 53 -6.46 14.58 -0.85
CA GLU A 53 -7.73 14.97 -1.44
C GLU A 53 -7.48 15.31 -2.90
N LYS A 54 -8.15 14.59 -3.80
CA LYS A 54 -8.19 14.86 -5.23
C LYS A 54 -9.51 15.54 -5.55
N GLY A 55 -9.46 16.78 -5.98
CA GLY A 55 -10.63 17.52 -6.42
C GLY A 55 -11.33 16.86 -7.61
N SER A 56 -12.60 17.18 -7.79
CA SER A 56 -13.40 16.68 -8.88
C SER A 56 -12.95 17.23 -10.24
N THR A 57 -13.01 16.39 -11.26
CA THR A 57 -12.82 16.80 -12.65
C THR A 57 -14.07 17.43 -13.26
N THR A 58 -15.20 17.41 -12.55
CA THR A 58 -16.49 17.96 -13.00
C THR A 58 -17.06 18.83 -11.88
N ALA A 59 -17.36 20.07 -12.20
CA ALA A 59 -17.97 21.00 -11.24
C ALA A 59 -19.27 20.41 -10.68
N GLY A 60 -19.38 20.32 -9.34
CA GLY A 60 -20.55 19.82 -8.62
C GLY A 60 -20.57 18.30 -8.35
N THR A 61 -19.57 17.55 -8.81
CA THR A 61 -19.32 16.18 -8.32
C THR A 61 -18.16 16.25 -7.34
N GLY A 62 -18.34 15.72 -6.13
CA GLY A 62 -17.30 15.75 -5.10
C GLY A 62 -16.02 15.03 -5.51
N GLY A 63 -14.94 15.28 -4.78
CA GLY A 63 -13.63 14.68 -4.99
C GLY A 63 -13.52 13.27 -4.41
N ILE A 64 -12.29 12.79 -4.37
CA ILE A 64 -11.90 11.56 -3.68
C ILE A 64 -10.95 11.96 -2.56
N GLU A 65 -11.31 11.57 -1.33
CA GLU A 65 -10.40 11.63 -0.20
C GLU A 65 -9.74 10.25 -0.02
N VAL A 66 -8.45 10.25 0.25
CA VAL A 66 -7.67 9.03 0.50
C VAL A 66 -6.95 9.19 1.81
N THR A 67 -7.20 8.28 2.73
CA THR A 67 -6.43 8.15 3.97
C THR A 67 -5.62 6.87 3.90
N THR A 68 -4.34 6.95 4.26
CA THR A 68 -3.44 5.80 4.29
C THR A 68 -2.77 5.71 5.66
N MET A 69 -2.87 4.57 6.31
CA MET A 69 -2.07 4.20 7.48
C MET A 69 -1.16 3.03 7.15
N LYS A 70 0.12 3.14 7.51
CA LYS A 70 1.10 2.05 7.37
C LYS A 70 1.89 1.91 8.65
N ALA A 71 2.15 0.66 9.03
CA ALA A 71 3.07 0.35 10.11
C ALA A 71 3.93 -0.85 9.70
N SER A 72 5.19 -0.82 10.09
CA SER A 72 6.08 -1.98 9.99
C SER A 72 7.00 -2.06 11.20
N PHE A 73 7.31 -3.28 11.60
CA PHE A 73 8.23 -3.55 12.68
C PHE A 73 9.15 -4.72 12.31
N ALA A 74 10.46 -4.47 12.41
CA ALA A 74 11.50 -5.47 12.21
C ALA A 74 12.13 -5.82 13.56
N PHE A 75 12.13 -7.10 13.91
CA PHE A 75 12.75 -7.63 15.11
C PHE A 75 13.50 -8.93 14.80
N GLY A 76 14.82 -8.86 14.83
CA GLY A 76 15.68 -9.97 14.44
C GLY A 76 15.35 -10.46 13.01
N PRO A 77 15.07 -11.75 12.82
CA PRO A 77 14.76 -12.29 11.50
C PRO A 77 13.30 -12.06 11.06
N ILE A 78 12.46 -11.43 11.89
CA ILE A 78 11.03 -11.24 11.62
C ILE A 78 10.78 -9.80 11.22
N THR A 79 9.98 -9.61 10.18
CA THR A 79 9.38 -8.32 9.83
C THR A 79 7.87 -8.47 9.70
N ALA A 80 7.12 -7.65 10.41
CA ALA A 80 5.68 -7.54 10.26
C ALA A 80 5.33 -6.17 9.67
N ALA A 81 4.36 -6.10 8.79
CA ALA A 81 3.88 -4.86 8.20
C ALA A 81 2.37 -4.91 8.00
N MET A 82 1.73 -3.74 8.05
CA MET A 82 0.33 -3.56 7.74
C MET A 82 0.11 -2.26 7.00
N SER A 83 -0.93 -2.20 6.19
CA SER A 83 -1.44 -0.94 5.64
C SER A 83 -2.97 -0.97 5.57
N ILE A 84 -3.56 0.22 5.74
CA ILE A 84 -4.99 0.47 5.55
C ILE A 84 -5.08 1.69 4.65
N ASN A 85 -5.86 1.59 3.59
CA ASN A 85 -6.16 2.69 2.67
C ASN A 85 -7.68 2.83 2.59
N ASP A 86 -8.15 3.99 2.98
CA ASP A 86 -9.56 4.40 2.90
C ASP A 86 -9.75 5.32 1.70
N TYR A 87 -10.76 5.04 0.89
CA TYR A 87 -11.15 5.86 -0.26
C TYR A 87 -12.58 6.35 -0.06
N ASP A 88 -12.75 7.61 0.33
CA ASP A 88 -14.06 8.27 0.37
C ASP A 88 -14.32 8.92 -0.99
N LYS A 89 -15.32 8.41 -1.69
CA LYS A 89 -15.65 8.80 -3.07
C LYS A 89 -17.01 9.48 -3.10
N SER A 90 -17.04 10.79 -3.29
CA SER A 90 -18.31 11.50 -3.48
C SER A 90 -19.02 10.99 -4.72
N GLY A 91 -20.24 10.46 -4.55
CA GLY A 91 -21.10 9.97 -5.64
C GLY A 91 -20.80 8.54 -6.12
N ALA A 92 -19.95 7.81 -5.41
CA ALA A 92 -19.67 6.39 -5.63
C ALA A 92 -19.58 5.65 -4.28
N SER A 93 -19.50 4.33 -4.31
CA SER A 93 -19.26 3.53 -3.10
C SER A 93 -17.84 3.79 -2.54
N ASN A 94 -17.76 3.98 -1.23
CA ASN A 94 -16.48 4.05 -0.53
C ASN A 94 -15.80 2.69 -0.57
N GLU A 95 -14.47 2.69 -0.56
CA GLU A 95 -13.67 1.47 -0.57
C GLU A 95 -12.64 1.53 0.55
N GLU A 96 -12.42 0.40 1.22
CA GLU A 96 -11.30 0.20 2.13
C GLU A 96 -10.44 -0.95 1.61
N GLN A 97 -9.14 -0.76 1.64
CA GLN A 97 -8.15 -1.79 1.36
C GLN A 97 -7.28 -1.97 2.60
N SER A 98 -7.36 -3.11 3.24
CA SER A 98 -6.50 -3.47 4.35
C SER A 98 -5.55 -4.60 3.97
N SER A 99 -4.31 -4.55 4.45
CA SER A 99 -3.33 -5.60 4.20
C SER A 99 -2.40 -5.79 5.38
N TYR A 100 -1.92 -7.01 5.55
CA TYR A 100 -0.82 -7.33 6.47
C TYR A 100 0.14 -8.32 5.83
N LYS A 101 1.39 -8.27 6.27
CA LYS A 101 2.44 -9.19 5.83
C LYS A 101 3.35 -9.53 7.00
N ILE A 102 3.69 -10.79 7.13
CA ILE A 102 4.75 -11.28 7.99
C ILE A 102 5.83 -11.93 7.13
N SER A 103 7.10 -11.62 7.42
CA SER A 103 8.25 -12.19 6.72
C SER A 103 9.23 -12.74 7.75
N TYR A 104 9.83 -13.87 7.45
CA TYR A 104 10.85 -14.52 8.27
C TYR A 104 12.08 -14.83 7.41
N SER A 105 13.23 -14.30 7.81
CA SER A 105 14.53 -14.63 7.23
C SER A 105 15.02 -15.92 7.87
N VAL A 106 14.89 -17.03 7.14
CA VAL A 106 15.32 -18.38 7.59
C VAL A 106 16.85 -18.44 7.66
N SER A 107 17.52 -17.78 6.71
CA SER A 107 18.97 -17.57 6.65
C SER A 107 19.27 -16.28 5.91
N ASP A 108 20.54 -15.93 5.75
CA ASP A 108 20.96 -14.74 4.98
C ASP A 108 20.49 -14.78 3.53
N ASP A 109 20.30 -15.97 2.99
CA ASP A 109 19.92 -16.20 1.59
C ASP A 109 18.45 -16.55 1.40
N LEU A 110 17.74 -17.04 2.44
CA LEU A 110 16.40 -17.61 2.32
C LEU A 110 15.39 -16.86 3.19
N SER A 111 14.31 -16.44 2.59
CA SER A 111 13.17 -15.84 3.30
C SER A 111 11.84 -16.47 2.89
N VAL A 112 10.91 -16.48 3.85
CA VAL A 112 9.51 -16.89 3.66
C VAL A 112 8.62 -15.76 4.12
N SER A 113 7.53 -15.50 3.41
CA SER A 113 6.54 -14.53 3.85
C SER A 113 5.12 -15.01 3.57
N TYR A 114 4.21 -14.52 4.42
CA TYR A 114 2.77 -14.63 4.24
C TYR A 114 2.17 -13.23 4.31
N GLY A 115 1.21 -12.95 3.47
CA GLY A 115 0.44 -11.71 3.46
C GLY A 115 -1.00 -11.98 3.09
N SER A 116 -1.88 -11.12 3.58
CA SER A 116 -3.30 -11.10 3.25
C SER A 116 -3.72 -9.68 2.96
N GLU A 117 -4.67 -9.52 2.07
CA GLU A 117 -5.25 -8.25 1.66
C GLU A 117 -6.76 -8.43 1.50
N THR A 118 -7.52 -7.48 2.02
CA THR A 118 -8.98 -7.43 1.92
C THR A 118 -9.39 -6.13 1.27
N HIS A 119 -10.28 -6.22 0.30
CA HIS A 119 -10.92 -5.07 -0.36
C HIS A 119 -12.41 -5.06 0.01
N GLU A 120 -12.80 -4.06 0.75
CA GLU A 120 -14.19 -3.80 1.12
C GLU A 120 -14.75 -2.70 0.22
N THR A 121 -15.95 -2.92 -0.31
CA THR A 121 -16.68 -1.90 -1.09
C THR A 121 -18.03 -1.66 -0.45
N ALA A 122 -18.31 -0.44 -0.04
CA ALA A 122 -19.56 -0.09 0.62
C ALA A 122 -20.78 -0.47 -0.24
N GLY A 123 -21.70 -1.22 0.36
CA GLY A 123 -22.91 -1.72 -0.31
C GLY A 123 -22.75 -3.07 -1.01
N GLN A 124 -21.60 -3.72 -0.90
CA GLN A 124 -21.42 -5.13 -1.26
C GLN A 124 -21.58 -6.02 -0.02
N ASP A 125 -22.09 -7.22 -0.22
CA ASP A 125 -22.34 -8.19 0.88
C ASP A 125 -21.11 -9.04 1.20
N THR A 126 -20.09 -9.02 0.35
CA THR A 126 -18.86 -9.83 0.48
C THR A 126 -17.65 -9.05 0.04
N ASP A 127 -16.58 -9.18 0.79
CA ASP A 127 -15.29 -8.54 0.51
C ASP A 127 -14.43 -9.43 -0.39
N GLU A 128 -13.59 -8.82 -1.22
CA GLU A 128 -12.59 -9.55 -1.98
C GLU A 128 -11.38 -9.80 -1.07
N GLU A 129 -10.95 -11.05 -0.97
CA GLU A 129 -9.83 -11.47 -0.13
C GLU A 129 -8.70 -12.06 -0.97
N PHE A 130 -7.47 -11.70 -0.63
CA PHE A 130 -6.25 -12.20 -1.29
C PHE A 130 -5.26 -12.66 -0.25
N ASP A 131 -4.85 -13.93 -0.34
CA ASP A 131 -3.81 -14.51 0.48
C ASP A 131 -2.60 -14.90 -0.35
N GLN A 132 -1.41 -14.60 0.13
CA GLN A 132 -0.18 -14.97 -0.56
C GLN A 132 0.84 -15.57 0.40
N ILE A 133 1.37 -16.72 0.02
CA ILE A 133 2.62 -17.26 0.58
C ILE A 133 3.73 -17.10 -0.45
N SER A 134 4.92 -16.70 -0.02
CA SER A 134 6.09 -16.62 -0.90
C SER A 134 7.37 -17.08 -0.24
N VAL A 135 8.26 -17.63 -1.05
CA VAL A 135 9.62 -18.03 -0.69
C VAL A 135 10.57 -17.34 -1.66
N SER A 136 11.65 -16.77 -1.14
CA SER A 136 12.71 -16.15 -1.94
C SER A 136 14.07 -16.65 -1.49
N TYR A 137 14.90 -17.03 -2.45
CA TYR A 137 16.27 -17.45 -2.24
C TYR A 137 17.21 -16.59 -3.09
N THR A 138 18.20 -15.95 -2.44
CA THR A 138 19.15 -15.05 -3.11
C THR A 138 20.58 -15.52 -2.85
N THR A 139 21.34 -15.77 -3.90
CA THR A 139 22.76 -16.16 -3.79
C THR A 139 23.56 -15.68 -5.00
N GLY A 140 24.75 -15.14 -4.79
CA GLY A 140 25.70 -14.78 -5.87
C GLY A 140 25.12 -13.87 -6.95
N GLY A 141 24.20 -12.94 -6.62
CA GLY A 141 23.52 -12.06 -7.58
C GLY A 141 22.32 -12.70 -8.29
N LEU A 142 21.99 -13.97 -8.01
CA LEU A 142 20.76 -14.65 -8.45
C LEU A 142 19.72 -14.57 -7.33
N THR A 143 18.50 -14.14 -7.67
CA THR A 143 17.32 -14.29 -6.81
C THR A 143 16.30 -15.18 -7.50
N ALA A 144 15.92 -16.28 -6.84
CA ALA A 144 14.83 -17.16 -7.24
C ALA A 144 13.66 -16.96 -6.28
N SER A 145 12.45 -16.80 -6.79
CA SER A 145 11.25 -16.66 -5.97
C SER A 145 10.11 -17.52 -6.49
N VAL A 146 9.31 -18.00 -5.54
CA VAL A 146 8.06 -18.71 -5.81
C VAL A 146 7.00 -18.12 -4.91
N SER A 147 5.82 -17.87 -5.46
CA SER A 147 4.66 -17.48 -4.67
C SER A 147 3.39 -18.15 -5.16
N GLN A 148 2.49 -18.41 -4.22
CA GLN A 148 1.11 -18.80 -4.47
C GLN A 148 0.21 -17.71 -3.92
N THR A 149 -0.71 -17.23 -4.75
CA THR A 149 -1.76 -16.30 -4.36
C THR A 149 -3.10 -16.98 -4.55
N ASN A 150 -3.94 -16.95 -3.54
CA ASN A 150 -5.34 -17.31 -3.59
C ASN A 150 -6.17 -16.03 -3.52
N ALA A 151 -7.28 -15.99 -4.23
CA ALA A 151 -8.19 -14.88 -4.24
C ALA A 151 -9.62 -15.41 -4.13
N ASP A 152 -10.36 -14.90 -3.16
CA ASP A 152 -11.73 -15.26 -2.88
C ASP A 152 -12.66 -14.07 -3.16
N ASN A 153 -13.91 -14.36 -3.52
CA ASN A 153 -14.96 -13.39 -3.82
C ASN A 153 -14.62 -12.37 -4.92
N VAL A 154 -13.64 -12.66 -5.77
CA VAL A 154 -13.27 -11.75 -6.86
C VAL A 154 -14.37 -11.74 -7.91
N THR A 155 -14.99 -10.57 -8.10
CA THR A 155 -16.13 -10.36 -9.00
C THR A 155 -15.70 -10.38 -10.47
N THR A 156 -15.20 -11.50 -10.94
CA THR A 156 -15.19 -11.78 -12.38
C THR A 156 -16.38 -12.70 -12.69
N ALA A 157 -17.14 -12.40 -13.70
CA ALA A 157 -18.47 -12.88 -14.03
C ALA A 157 -18.76 -14.39 -13.87
N THR A 158 -17.82 -15.23 -13.44
CA THR A 158 -17.95 -16.70 -13.37
C THR A 158 -17.12 -17.40 -12.29
N LEU A 159 -16.16 -16.74 -11.64
CA LEU A 159 -15.28 -17.38 -10.66
C LEU A 159 -15.23 -16.60 -9.36
N THR A 160 -15.62 -17.23 -8.27
CA THR A 160 -15.55 -16.68 -6.91
C THR A 160 -14.19 -16.94 -6.24
N GLU A 161 -13.49 -17.99 -6.69
CA GLU A 161 -12.18 -18.40 -6.14
C GLU A 161 -11.16 -18.54 -7.28
N GLN A 162 -9.97 -18.03 -7.05
CA GLN A 162 -8.86 -18.14 -8.00
C GLN A 162 -7.56 -18.48 -7.27
N SER A 163 -6.70 -19.26 -7.90
CA SER A 163 -5.35 -19.55 -7.40
C SER A 163 -4.33 -19.36 -8.51
N LYS A 164 -3.21 -18.70 -8.17
CA LYS A 164 -2.13 -18.41 -9.12
C LYS A 164 -0.77 -18.70 -8.51
N TRP A 165 0.06 -19.41 -9.28
CA TRP A 165 1.48 -19.56 -8.98
C TRP A 165 2.32 -18.61 -9.82
N ASN A 166 3.31 -17.99 -9.18
CA ASN A 166 4.33 -17.20 -9.85
C ASN A 166 5.71 -17.77 -9.51
N VAL A 167 6.56 -17.87 -10.53
CA VAL A 167 7.98 -18.22 -10.39
C VAL A 167 8.79 -17.10 -11.02
N GLY A 168 9.73 -16.53 -10.27
CA GLY A 168 10.59 -15.46 -10.70
C GLY A 168 12.05 -15.84 -10.60
N LEU A 169 12.86 -15.42 -11.58
CA LEU A 169 14.32 -15.45 -11.55
C LEU A 169 14.83 -14.06 -11.92
N SER A 170 15.72 -13.51 -11.12
CA SER A 170 16.34 -12.23 -11.33
C SER A 170 17.85 -12.34 -11.16
N PHE A 171 18.60 -11.71 -12.05
CA PHE A 171 20.06 -11.69 -12.01
C PHE A 171 20.53 -10.23 -11.88
N ALA A 172 21.42 -9.98 -10.91
CA ALA A 172 22.16 -8.74 -10.78
C ALA A 172 23.61 -8.97 -11.28
N PHE A 173 24.08 -8.15 -12.24
CA PHE A 173 25.41 -8.18 -12.82
C PHE A 173 25.97 -6.77 -12.99
#